data_b07de05825985f7f5418411b82e82d90
#
_entry.id   b07de05825985f7f5418411b82e82d90
#
_cell.length_a   1.000
_cell.length_b   1.000
_cell.length_c   1.000
_cell.angle_alpha   90.00
_cell.angle_beta   90.00
_cell.angle_gamma   90.00
#
_symmetry.space_group_name_H-M   'P 1'
#
loop_
_entity.id
_entity.type
_entity.pdbx_description
1 polymer ?
#
loop_
_entity_poly.entity_id
_entity_poly.type
_entity_poly.pdbx_seq_one_letter_code
_entity_poly.pdbx_strand_id
1 'polypeptide(L)'
;MRALVIGASGGIGSAVSQQLQRDGWEVVGLSRSVDGFDVGNEASVEKGMAAQSGPFDLIFVAVGILAPLWGAPEKALSAIKAEDMARVFAVNTIGPALILRHVARL
;
A
#
# COMPACT_ATOMS: atom_id res chain seq x y z
N MET A 1 -5.39 21.24 -2.06
CA MET A 1 -5.90 19.90 -1.65
C MET A 1 -4.75 19.01 -1.23
N ARG A 2 -5.04 18.03 -0.41
CA ARG A 2 -4.03 17.20 0.23
C ARG A 2 -4.34 15.71 0.00
N ALA A 3 -3.35 14.93 -0.42
CA ALA A 3 -3.51 13.51 -0.70
C ALA A 3 -2.53 12.65 0.10
N LEU A 4 -3.00 11.47 0.51
CA LEU A 4 -2.17 10.40 1.04
C LEU A 4 -2.08 9.31 -0.02
N VAL A 5 -0.87 9.00 -0.48
CA VAL A 5 -0.63 7.95 -1.47
C VAL A 5 0.13 6.81 -0.79
N ILE A 6 -0.50 5.65 -0.71
CA ILE A 6 0.08 4.44 -0.13
C ILE A 6 0.60 3.57 -1.27
N GLY A 7 1.87 3.19 -1.19
CA GLY A 7 2.60 2.61 -2.32
C GLY A 7 3.22 3.68 -3.20
N ALA A 8 3.62 4.80 -2.61
CA ALA A 8 4.08 6.00 -3.34
C ALA A 8 5.36 5.80 -4.14
N SER A 9 6.18 4.79 -3.80
CA SER A 9 7.42 4.48 -4.52
C SER A 9 7.25 3.50 -5.67
N GLY A 10 6.08 2.85 -5.79
CA GLY A 10 5.78 1.96 -6.91
C GLY A 10 5.47 2.71 -8.19
N GLY A 11 5.36 1.99 -9.31
CA GLY A 11 5.12 2.59 -10.62
C GLY A 11 3.85 3.43 -10.68
N ILE A 12 2.72 2.87 -10.27
CA ILE A 12 1.43 3.59 -10.27
C ILE A 12 1.42 4.67 -9.20
N GLY A 13 1.81 4.35 -7.97
CA GLY A 13 1.80 5.30 -6.86
C GLY A 13 2.71 6.50 -7.11
N SER A 14 3.89 6.28 -7.68
CA SER A 14 4.81 7.34 -8.06
C SER A 14 4.22 8.25 -9.15
N ALA A 15 3.61 7.66 -10.18
CA ALA A 15 3.00 8.42 -11.28
C ALA A 15 1.82 9.27 -10.77
N VAL A 16 0.97 8.71 -9.92
CA VAL A 16 -0.14 9.44 -9.31
C VAL A 16 0.37 10.58 -8.42
N SER A 17 1.38 10.31 -7.60
CA SER A 17 1.98 11.33 -6.72
C SER A 17 2.52 12.51 -7.53
N GLN A 18 3.25 12.23 -8.61
CA GLN A 18 3.81 13.27 -9.48
C GLN A 18 2.72 14.09 -10.15
N GLN A 19 1.66 13.46 -10.64
CA GLN A 19 0.57 14.17 -11.28
C GLN A 19 -0.18 15.07 -10.29
N LEU A 20 -0.46 14.58 -9.09
CA LEU A 20 -1.09 15.37 -8.06
C LEU A 20 -0.23 16.59 -7.67
N GLN A 21 1.07 16.40 -7.55
CA GLN A 21 2.00 17.51 -7.26
C GLN A 21 2.00 18.56 -8.36
N ARG A 22 1.99 18.14 -9.64
CA ARG A 22 1.87 19.07 -10.79
C ARG A 22 0.57 19.86 -10.72
N ASP A 23 -0.50 19.25 -10.25
CA ASP A 23 -1.82 19.87 -10.10
C ASP A 23 -1.93 20.73 -8.83
N GLY A 24 -0.85 20.92 -8.10
CA GLY A 24 -0.81 21.79 -6.93
C GLY A 24 -1.21 21.13 -5.61
N TRP A 25 -1.36 19.82 -5.56
CA TRP A 25 -1.69 19.09 -4.34
C TRP A 25 -0.46 18.93 -3.44
N GLU A 26 -0.70 19.02 -2.12
CA GLU A 26 0.25 18.50 -1.15
C GLU A 26 0.11 16.97 -1.09
N VAL A 27 1.20 16.25 -1.32
CA VAL A 27 1.18 14.78 -1.34
C VAL A 27 2.02 14.25 -0.20
N VAL A 28 1.40 13.42 0.64
CA VAL A 28 2.09 12.61 1.65
C VAL A 28 2.16 11.18 1.12
N GLY A 29 3.35 10.61 1.08
CA GLY A 29 3.57 9.25 0.59
C GLY A 29 3.93 8.30 1.71
N LEU A 30 3.43 7.08 1.63
CA LEU A 30 3.87 5.96 2.44
C LEU A 30 4.30 4.83 1.52
N SER A 31 5.49 4.27 1.78
CA SER A 31 6.01 3.16 1.00
C SER A 31 6.85 2.23 1.87
N ARG A 32 7.04 1.00 1.38
CA ARG A 32 7.89 0.03 2.03
C ARG A 32 9.37 0.44 1.94
N SER A 33 9.80 0.89 0.78
CA SER A 33 11.21 1.21 0.51
C SER A 33 11.69 2.46 1.24
N VAL A 34 10.84 3.47 1.42
CA VAL A 34 11.22 4.74 2.06
C VAL A 34 10.86 4.74 3.54
N ASP A 35 9.67 4.27 3.89
CA ASP A 35 9.11 4.41 5.25
C ASP A 35 9.14 3.10 6.05
N GLY A 36 9.48 1.99 5.42
CA GLY A 36 9.35 0.67 6.03
C GLY A 36 7.89 0.26 6.27
N PHE A 37 6.94 0.87 5.55
CA PHE A 37 5.51 0.61 5.68
C PHE A 37 5.15 -0.68 4.94
N ASP A 38 5.04 -1.78 5.68
CA ASP A 38 4.68 -3.09 5.12
C ASP A 38 3.17 -3.32 5.21
N VAL A 39 2.51 -3.21 4.08
CA VAL A 39 1.05 -3.41 3.96
C VAL A 39 0.63 -4.83 4.32
N GLY A 40 1.51 -5.81 4.15
CA GLY A 40 1.27 -7.20 4.53
C GLY A 40 1.48 -7.52 6.00
N ASN A 41 1.74 -6.52 6.84
CA ASN A 41 1.96 -6.68 8.28
C ASN A 41 1.02 -5.75 9.06
N GLU A 42 0.13 -6.33 9.87
CA GLU A 42 -0.89 -5.56 10.59
C GLU A 42 -0.27 -4.50 11.51
N ALA A 43 0.75 -4.86 12.28
CA ALA A 43 1.40 -3.91 13.19
C ALA A 43 2.04 -2.73 12.44
N SER A 44 2.62 -2.98 11.28
CA SER A 44 3.19 -1.95 10.41
C SER A 44 2.10 -1.01 9.90
N VAL A 45 0.97 -1.56 9.45
CA VAL A 45 -0.18 -0.76 8.99
C VAL A 45 -0.71 0.11 10.13
N GLU A 46 -0.93 -0.46 11.30
CA GLU A 46 -1.43 0.27 12.47
C GLU A 46 -0.49 1.44 12.84
N LYS A 47 0.81 1.18 12.92
CA LYS A 47 1.80 2.19 13.26
C LYS A 47 1.86 3.31 12.20
N GLY A 48 1.94 2.94 10.94
CA GLY A 48 2.07 3.91 9.85
C GLY A 48 0.82 4.77 9.68
N MET A 49 -0.37 4.17 9.78
CA MET A 49 -1.62 4.90 9.66
C MET A 49 -1.91 5.76 10.89
N ALA A 50 -1.59 5.27 12.09
CA ALA A 50 -1.77 6.05 13.32
C ALA A 50 -0.90 7.32 13.32
N ALA A 51 0.23 7.31 12.65
CA ALA A 51 1.13 8.46 12.52
C ALA A 51 0.61 9.54 11.56
N GLN A 52 -0.40 9.24 10.76
CA GLN A 52 -0.93 10.20 9.79
C GLN A 52 -1.91 11.16 10.45
N SER A 53 -1.84 12.41 10.03
CA SER A 53 -2.74 13.47 10.46
C SER A 53 -3.50 14.02 9.27
N GLY A 54 -4.82 13.92 9.32
CA GLY A 54 -5.69 14.51 8.32
C GLY A 54 -5.91 16.02 8.53
N PRO A 55 -6.80 16.64 7.78
CA PRO A 55 -7.63 15.96 6.79
C PRO A 55 -6.91 15.71 5.46
N PHE A 56 -7.32 14.66 4.78
CA PHE A 56 -6.95 14.40 3.39
C PHE A 56 -8.19 14.50 2.50
N ASP A 57 -8.01 15.08 1.31
CA ASP A 57 -9.06 15.12 0.29
C ASP A 57 -9.10 13.85 -0.54
N LEU A 58 -7.96 13.14 -0.61
CA LEU A 58 -7.82 11.88 -1.34
C LEU A 58 -6.89 10.94 -0.57
N ILE A 59 -7.29 9.68 -0.44
CA ILE A 59 -6.41 8.61 0.02
C ILE A 59 -6.39 7.57 -1.09
N PHE A 60 -5.22 7.38 -1.70
CA PHE A 60 -5.02 6.50 -2.83
C PHE A 60 -4.13 5.33 -2.44
N VAL A 61 -4.64 4.12 -2.57
CA VAL A 61 -3.92 2.88 -2.24
C VAL A 61 -3.43 2.22 -3.53
N ALA A 62 -2.13 2.24 -3.75
CA ALA A 62 -1.47 1.73 -4.95
C ALA A 62 -0.51 0.60 -4.60
N VAL A 63 -1.00 -0.43 -3.91
CA VAL A 63 -0.21 -1.57 -3.49
C VAL A 63 -0.72 -2.85 -4.13
N GLY A 64 0.21 -3.75 -4.46
CA GLY A 64 -0.12 -5.06 -5.01
C GLY A 64 1.14 -5.82 -5.38
N ILE A 65 1.08 -7.13 -5.23
CA ILE A 65 2.15 -8.03 -5.64
C ILE A 65 1.56 -9.21 -6.41
N LEU A 66 2.33 -9.78 -7.34
CA LEU A 66 1.98 -11.01 -8.06
C LEU A 66 2.50 -12.26 -7.35
N ALA A 67 3.58 -12.10 -6.61
CA ALA A 67 4.25 -13.19 -5.91
C ALA A 67 4.92 -12.66 -4.64
N PRO A 68 5.21 -13.52 -3.64
CA PRO A 68 6.01 -13.13 -2.50
C PRO A 68 7.45 -12.80 -2.93
N LEU A 69 8.20 -12.11 -2.06
CA LEU A 69 9.60 -11.74 -2.33
C LEU A 69 10.52 -12.94 -2.52
N TRP A 70 10.16 -14.09 -1.95
CA TRP A 70 10.94 -15.34 -2.00
C TRP A 70 10.60 -16.24 -3.19
N GLY A 71 9.71 -15.83 -4.08
CA GLY A 71 9.26 -16.68 -5.17
C GLY A 71 8.75 -15.91 -6.36
N ALA A 72 8.41 -16.66 -7.40
CA ALA A 72 7.79 -16.17 -8.63
C ALA A 72 6.32 -16.55 -8.66
N PRO A 73 5.50 -15.91 -9.52
CA PRO A 73 4.11 -16.34 -9.72
C PRO A 73 4.03 -17.80 -10.16
N GLU A 74 3.02 -18.50 -9.67
CA GLU A 74 2.77 -19.91 -10.02
C GLU A 74 2.44 -20.02 -11.50
N LYS A 75 3.04 -21.04 -12.16
CA LYS A 75 2.80 -21.36 -13.56
C LYS A 75 2.00 -22.65 -13.75
N ALA A 76 1.73 -23.37 -12.66
CA ALA A 76 1.00 -24.62 -12.66
C ALA A 76 0.27 -24.81 -11.34
N LEU A 77 -0.82 -25.56 -11.34
CA LEU A 77 -1.58 -25.84 -10.12
C LEU A 77 -0.71 -26.53 -9.05
N SER A 78 0.21 -27.39 -9.47
CA SER A 78 1.12 -28.11 -8.56
C SER A 78 2.14 -27.20 -7.87
N ALA A 79 2.32 -25.97 -8.34
CA ALA A 79 3.24 -25.00 -7.75
C ALA A 79 2.60 -24.13 -6.68
N ILE A 80 1.29 -24.26 -6.46
CA ILE A 80 0.57 -23.47 -5.46
C ILE A 80 1.00 -23.87 -4.05
N LYS A 81 1.39 -22.89 -3.25
CA LYS A 81 1.75 -23.06 -1.84
C LYS A 81 0.93 -22.10 -0.97
N ALA A 82 0.44 -22.62 0.15
CA ALA A 82 -0.39 -21.85 1.06
C ALA A 82 0.31 -20.59 1.60
N GLU A 83 1.59 -20.67 1.94
CA GLU A 83 2.35 -19.52 2.46
C GLU A 83 2.53 -18.43 1.42
N ASP A 84 2.71 -18.80 0.15
CA ASP A 84 2.84 -17.85 -0.95
C ASP A 84 1.51 -17.13 -1.19
N MET A 85 0.42 -17.87 -1.24
CA MET A 85 -0.92 -17.32 -1.37
C MET A 85 -1.26 -16.42 -0.19
N ALA A 86 -0.95 -16.86 1.03
CA ALA A 86 -1.21 -16.07 2.23
C ALA A 86 -0.49 -14.73 2.17
N ARG A 87 0.76 -14.69 1.69
CA ARG A 87 1.51 -13.43 1.53
C ARG A 87 0.88 -12.52 0.47
N VAL A 88 0.49 -13.05 -0.67
CA VAL A 88 -0.15 -12.30 -1.73
C VAL A 88 -1.49 -11.72 -1.27
N PHE A 89 -2.31 -12.52 -0.59
CA PHE A 89 -3.57 -12.03 -0.01
C PHE A 89 -3.34 -11.01 1.11
N ALA A 90 -2.31 -11.20 1.92
CA ALA A 90 -1.99 -10.25 2.98
C ALA A 90 -1.70 -8.85 2.41
N VAL A 91 -0.95 -8.76 1.32
CA VAL A 91 -0.63 -7.48 0.68
C VAL A 91 -1.80 -6.94 -0.13
N ASN A 92 -2.43 -7.78 -0.97
CA ASN A 92 -3.39 -7.31 -1.97
C ASN A 92 -4.80 -7.12 -1.42
N THR A 93 -5.15 -7.79 -0.33
CA THR A 93 -6.52 -7.83 0.18
C THR A 93 -6.60 -7.39 1.64
N ILE A 94 -5.88 -8.07 2.52
CA ILE A 94 -5.96 -7.80 3.97
C ILE A 94 -5.38 -6.43 4.29
N GLY A 95 -4.22 -6.11 3.74
CA GLY A 95 -3.56 -4.82 3.97
C GLY A 95 -4.42 -3.62 3.61
N PRO A 96 -4.95 -3.52 2.39
CA PRO A 96 -5.88 -2.46 2.02
C PRO A 96 -7.11 -2.38 2.93
N ALA A 97 -7.68 -3.52 3.34
CA ALA A 97 -8.79 -3.54 4.29
C ALA A 97 -8.41 -2.94 5.65
N LEU A 98 -7.21 -3.27 6.16
CA LEU A 98 -6.71 -2.71 7.41
C LEU A 98 -6.46 -1.20 7.31
N ILE A 99 -6.01 -0.72 6.16
CA ILE A 99 -5.85 0.72 5.90
C ILE A 99 -7.20 1.42 6.00
N LEU A 100 -8.26 0.84 5.46
CA LEU A 100 -9.61 1.43 5.49
C LEU A 100 -10.14 1.68 6.90
N ARG A 101 -9.67 0.95 7.91
CA ARG A 101 -10.04 1.18 9.31
C ARG A 101 -9.67 2.57 9.80
N HIS A 102 -8.70 3.21 9.18
CA HIS A 102 -8.18 4.52 9.57
C HIS A 102 -8.74 5.68 8.75
N VAL A 103 -9.39 5.38 7.63
CA VAL A 103 -9.79 6.41 6.65
C VAL A 103 -10.80 7.40 7.21
N ALA A 104 -11.74 6.93 8.03
CA ALA A 104 -12.82 7.77 8.53
C ALA A 104 -12.34 8.96 9.37
N ARG A 105 -11.18 8.86 10.03
CA ARG A 105 -10.61 9.98 10.81
C ARG A 105 -9.64 10.85 10.01
N LEU A 106 -9.33 10.50 8.81
CA LEU A 106 -8.37 11.18 7.94
C LEU A 106 -9.07 11.92 6.81
#